data_f46022af32a219ac0c85fa8b3f7099dc
#
_entry.id   f46022af32a219ac0c85fa8b3f7099dc
#
_cell.length_a   1.000
_cell.length_b   1.000
_cell.length_c   1.000
_cell.angle_alpha   90.00
_cell.angle_beta   90.00
_cell.angle_gamma   90.00
#
_symmetry.space_group_name_H-M   'P 1'
#
loop_
_entity.id
_entity.type
_entity.pdbx_description
1 polymer ?
#
loop_
_entity_poly.entity_id
_entity_poly.type
_entity_poly.pdbx_seq_one_letter_code
_entity_poly.pdbx_strand_id
1 'polypeptide(L)'
;MTLTNVSYDPTRELYKEYNELFQQHYRETTGKDIRIIQSHGGSGSQARSVIEGSKADVVTLPLAHDVSLIERAGLIHEGWQGDFANDSAPYTSTIVFLVRKGNPKGIRDWDDLVKPGVSVITPDPKSSGGACWNFLAAWSWGLDHFGGNEIKTRAFMTDLYRNVTVMDSGARGSTTTFVENGQGDVLIAWENEALYSMREYPDKFDLVVPSISILAQPSVAVVDRLARRKGHEEAAHEYLAYLYSDEAQELAAKNGFRPSNPDILRRYADRFDLKVKLTKISDFGGWEAAYVKFFNDDALFDKIMADVNGDV
;
A
#
# COMPACT_ATOMS: atom_id res chain seq x y z
N MET A 1 -2.76 29.33 -6.68
CA MET A 1 -1.81 28.49 -5.93
C MET A 1 -1.73 27.12 -6.56
N THR A 2 -0.55 26.52 -6.60
CA THR A 2 -0.34 25.17 -7.10
C THR A 2 0.25 24.32 -5.98
N LEU A 3 -0.45 23.23 -5.62
CA LEU A 3 -0.05 22.29 -4.57
C LEU A 3 0.41 20.98 -5.24
N THR A 4 1.53 20.42 -4.78
CA THR A 4 2.06 19.17 -5.32
C THR A 4 1.89 18.04 -4.31
N ASN A 5 1.19 16.97 -4.73
CA ASN A 5 1.03 15.73 -3.99
C ASN A 5 1.91 14.65 -4.62
N VAL A 6 2.82 14.09 -3.85
CA VAL A 6 3.68 12.98 -4.26
C VAL A 6 3.12 11.70 -3.64
N SER A 7 2.63 10.79 -4.49
CA SER A 7 1.93 9.58 -4.10
C SER A 7 2.52 8.34 -4.76
N TYR A 8 1.83 7.22 -4.67
CA TYR A 8 2.22 5.95 -5.29
C TYR A 8 1.17 5.49 -6.30
N ASP A 9 1.51 4.56 -7.17
CA ASP A 9 0.71 4.26 -8.37
C ASP A 9 -0.75 3.83 -8.09
N PRO A 10 -1.04 2.95 -7.12
CA PRO A 10 -2.43 2.51 -6.87
C PRO A 10 -3.42 3.60 -6.46
N THR A 11 -2.95 4.79 -6.13
CA THR A 11 -3.83 5.92 -5.76
C THR A 11 -4.22 6.81 -6.94
N ARG A 12 -3.81 6.49 -8.17
CA ARG A 12 -4.06 7.32 -9.36
C ARG A 12 -5.53 7.70 -9.50
N GLU A 13 -6.41 6.73 -9.44
CA GLU A 13 -7.84 6.91 -9.64
C GLU A 13 -8.47 7.68 -8.47
N LEU A 14 -8.07 7.36 -7.24
CA LEU A 14 -8.53 8.05 -6.05
C LEU A 14 -8.20 9.55 -6.11
N TYR A 15 -6.93 9.89 -6.33
CA TYR A 15 -6.52 11.30 -6.31
C TYR A 15 -6.97 12.08 -7.54
N LYS A 16 -7.24 11.44 -8.65
CA LYS A 16 -7.89 12.10 -9.79
C LYS A 16 -9.24 12.67 -9.38
N GLU A 17 -10.06 11.88 -8.72
CA GLU A 17 -11.38 12.29 -8.24
C GLU A 17 -11.29 13.19 -7.00
N TYR A 18 -10.41 12.85 -6.05
CA TYR A 18 -10.23 13.63 -4.83
C TYR A 18 -9.74 15.04 -5.12
N ASN A 19 -8.82 15.22 -6.05
CA ASN A 19 -8.28 16.53 -6.38
C ASN A 19 -9.36 17.46 -6.93
N GLU A 20 -10.30 16.93 -7.72
CA GLU A 20 -11.46 17.70 -8.19
C GLU A 20 -12.37 18.07 -7.02
N LEU A 21 -12.65 17.13 -6.13
CA LEU A 21 -13.46 17.37 -4.93
C LEU A 21 -12.81 18.41 -4.02
N PHE A 22 -11.51 18.32 -3.80
CA PHE A 22 -10.77 19.27 -2.97
C PHE A 22 -10.73 20.68 -3.60
N GLN A 23 -10.56 20.78 -4.92
CA GLN A 23 -10.57 22.06 -5.62
C GLN A 23 -11.90 22.80 -5.42
N GLN A 24 -13.00 22.06 -5.49
CA GLN A 24 -14.33 22.63 -5.21
C GLN A 24 -14.45 23.06 -3.75
N HIS A 25 -14.06 22.21 -2.80
CA HIS A 25 -14.06 22.53 -1.37
C HIS A 25 -13.24 23.78 -1.07
N TYR A 26 -12.03 23.87 -1.62
CA TYR A 26 -11.13 24.99 -1.41
C TYR A 26 -11.71 26.30 -1.94
N ARG A 27 -12.35 26.27 -3.11
CA ARG A 27 -13.04 27.43 -3.69
C ARG A 27 -14.22 27.87 -2.81
N GLU A 28 -15.01 26.92 -2.34
CA GLU A 28 -16.18 27.20 -1.50
C GLU A 28 -15.78 27.77 -0.13
N THR A 29 -14.68 27.32 0.45
CA THR A 29 -14.25 27.75 1.79
C THR A 29 -13.33 28.97 1.79
N THR A 30 -12.56 29.20 0.74
CA THR A 30 -11.57 30.31 0.67
C THR A 30 -11.88 31.35 -0.39
N GLY A 31 -12.75 31.05 -1.34
CA GLY A 31 -12.99 31.88 -2.53
C GLY A 31 -11.86 31.88 -3.54
N LYS A 32 -10.85 31.02 -3.36
CA LYS A 32 -9.64 30.94 -4.20
C LYS A 32 -9.58 29.65 -4.98
N ASP A 33 -9.00 29.74 -6.16
CA ASP A 33 -8.70 28.55 -6.97
C ASP A 33 -7.37 27.92 -6.54
N ILE A 34 -7.31 26.59 -6.63
CA ILE A 34 -6.10 25.82 -6.39
C ILE A 34 -5.92 24.80 -7.50
N ARG A 35 -4.68 24.62 -7.92
CA ARG A 35 -4.29 23.55 -8.86
C ARG A 35 -3.51 22.51 -8.09
N ILE A 36 -3.78 21.24 -8.39
CA ILE A 36 -3.05 20.12 -7.80
C ILE A 36 -2.18 19.47 -8.87
N ILE A 37 -0.87 19.39 -8.61
CA ILE A 37 0.05 18.59 -9.40
C ILE A 37 0.17 17.25 -8.70
N GLN A 38 -0.08 16.18 -9.43
CA GLN A 38 -0.08 14.81 -8.93
C GLN A 38 1.10 14.03 -9.52
N SER A 39 1.91 13.42 -8.65
CA SER A 39 2.98 12.50 -9.02
C SER A 39 2.67 11.12 -8.49
N HIS A 40 2.93 10.08 -9.28
CA HIS A 40 2.78 8.68 -8.92
C HIS A 40 4.04 7.90 -9.27
N GLY A 41 4.39 6.90 -8.47
CA GLY A 41 5.57 6.07 -8.68
C GLY A 41 5.77 5.10 -7.53
N GLY A 42 6.85 4.36 -7.53
CA GLY A 42 7.23 3.49 -6.42
C GLY A 42 7.51 4.30 -5.16
N SER A 43 7.07 3.79 -3.99
CA SER A 43 7.15 4.51 -2.72
C SER A 43 8.55 5.01 -2.37
N GLY A 44 9.55 4.12 -2.39
CA GLY A 44 10.93 4.47 -2.07
C GLY A 44 11.52 5.47 -3.07
N SER A 45 11.19 5.33 -4.35
CA SER A 45 11.59 6.26 -5.41
C SER A 45 10.98 7.64 -5.19
N GLN A 46 9.72 7.70 -4.80
CA GLN A 46 9.02 8.95 -4.49
C GLN A 46 9.63 9.65 -3.26
N ALA A 47 9.93 8.90 -2.20
CA ALA A 47 10.60 9.44 -1.01
C ALA A 47 11.97 10.02 -1.36
N ARG A 48 12.78 9.30 -2.13
CA ARG A 48 14.09 9.79 -2.59
C ARG A 48 13.95 11.06 -3.43
N SER A 49 13.00 11.10 -4.33
CA SER A 49 12.77 12.29 -5.18
C SER A 49 12.47 13.53 -4.34
N VAL A 50 11.69 13.38 -3.27
CA VAL A 50 11.40 14.49 -2.34
C VAL A 50 12.68 14.94 -1.60
N ILE A 51 13.46 13.99 -1.11
CA ILE A 51 14.72 14.27 -0.42
C ILE A 51 15.72 14.97 -1.35
N GLU A 52 15.74 14.58 -2.62
CA GLU A 52 16.67 15.10 -3.64
C GLU A 52 16.22 16.43 -4.28
N GLY A 53 15.09 16.97 -3.91
CA GLY A 53 14.66 18.31 -4.31
C GLY A 53 13.37 18.43 -5.09
N SER A 54 12.56 17.41 -5.14
CA SER A 54 11.20 17.53 -5.68
C SER A 54 10.40 18.58 -4.90
N LYS A 55 9.50 19.28 -5.60
CA LYS A 55 8.73 20.39 -5.02
C LYS A 55 7.46 19.95 -4.30
N ALA A 56 7.49 18.81 -3.60
CA ALA A 56 6.35 18.28 -2.88
C ALA A 56 5.85 19.22 -1.78
N ASP A 57 4.53 19.41 -1.71
CA ASP A 57 3.87 20.03 -0.57
C ASP A 57 3.37 18.99 0.41
N VAL A 58 2.87 17.87 -0.10
CA VAL A 58 2.40 16.72 0.68
C VAL A 58 2.92 15.43 0.07
N VAL A 59 3.06 14.41 0.91
CA VAL A 59 3.28 13.03 0.51
C VAL A 59 2.14 12.16 0.99
N THR A 60 1.74 11.20 0.15
CA THR A 60 0.69 10.22 0.43
C THR A 60 1.22 8.85 0.01
N LEU A 61 1.96 8.20 0.91
CA LEU A 61 2.78 7.04 0.61
C LEU A 61 2.26 5.77 1.31
N PRO A 62 2.56 4.58 0.77
CA PRO A 62 2.07 3.33 1.37
C PRO A 62 2.81 2.91 2.64
N LEU A 63 3.98 3.49 2.94
CA LEU A 63 4.80 3.15 4.10
C LEU A 63 5.12 4.36 4.96
N ALA A 64 4.81 4.29 6.25
CA ALA A 64 5.30 5.26 7.23
C ALA A 64 6.83 5.33 7.25
N HIS A 65 7.51 4.20 7.00
CA HIS A 65 8.98 4.17 6.91
C HIS A 65 9.52 5.16 5.87
N ASP A 66 8.92 5.21 4.68
CA ASP A 66 9.36 6.12 3.62
C ASP A 66 9.10 7.58 3.97
N VAL A 67 8.00 7.87 4.65
CA VAL A 67 7.74 9.22 5.19
C VAL A 67 8.78 9.58 6.25
N SER A 68 9.15 8.63 7.10
CA SER A 68 10.19 8.84 8.13
C SER A 68 11.58 9.11 7.54
N LEU A 69 11.89 8.59 6.35
CA LEU A 69 13.13 8.95 5.64
C LEU A 69 13.15 10.44 5.26
N ILE A 70 12.02 10.98 4.85
CA ILE A 70 11.87 12.41 4.53
C ILE A 70 11.98 13.26 5.81
N GLU A 71 11.40 12.77 6.92
CA GLU A 71 11.58 13.38 8.25
C GLU A 71 13.04 13.45 8.66
N ARG A 72 13.79 12.35 8.52
CA ARG A 72 15.23 12.30 8.85
C ARG A 72 16.07 13.23 7.99
N ALA A 73 15.62 13.52 6.78
CA ALA A 73 16.26 14.52 5.91
C ALA A 73 15.93 15.97 6.32
N GLY A 74 15.13 16.17 7.38
CA GLY A 74 14.80 17.48 7.91
C GLY A 74 13.70 18.21 7.14
N LEU A 75 12.92 17.50 6.32
CA LEU A 75 11.88 18.10 5.48
C LEU A 75 10.47 18.00 6.08
N ILE A 76 10.27 17.03 6.97
CA ILE A 76 9.02 16.80 7.70
C ILE A 76 9.34 16.85 9.19
N HIS A 77 8.47 17.45 10.01
CA HIS A 77 8.69 17.58 11.44
C HIS A 77 8.54 16.23 12.17
N GLU A 78 9.20 16.09 13.31
CA GLU A 78 9.02 14.95 14.21
C GLU A 78 7.57 14.90 14.71
N GLY A 79 7.04 13.68 14.87
CA GLY A 79 5.68 13.48 15.35
C GLY A 79 4.60 13.70 14.29
N TRP A 80 4.96 13.70 13.02
CA TRP A 80 4.03 13.88 11.90
C TRP A 80 2.85 12.89 11.90
N GLN A 81 3.03 11.67 12.43
CA GLN A 81 1.96 10.69 12.53
C GLN A 81 0.81 11.16 13.44
N GLY A 82 1.08 12.04 14.39
CA GLY A 82 0.09 12.62 15.27
C GLY A 82 -0.68 13.81 14.69
N ASP A 83 -0.32 14.28 13.49
CA ASP A 83 -0.96 15.46 12.89
C ASP A 83 -2.41 15.20 12.46
N PHE A 84 -2.72 13.97 12.08
CA PHE A 84 -4.05 13.57 11.63
C PHE A 84 -4.49 12.28 12.32
N ALA A 85 -5.80 12.03 12.36
CA ALA A 85 -6.37 10.86 13.00
C ALA A 85 -5.84 9.53 12.42
N ASN A 86 -5.87 8.48 13.23
CA ASN A 86 -5.44 7.12 12.86
C ASN A 86 -3.97 7.05 12.40
N ASP A 87 -3.08 7.73 13.14
CA ASP A 87 -1.65 7.81 12.82
C ASP A 87 -1.41 8.35 11.40
N SER A 88 -2.19 9.35 11.01
CA SER A 88 -2.16 9.97 9.67
C SER A 88 -2.45 8.99 8.53
N ALA A 89 -3.33 8.01 8.79
CA ALA A 89 -3.82 7.07 7.78
C ALA A 89 -5.32 7.33 7.52
N PRO A 90 -5.67 8.12 6.49
CA PRO A 90 -7.08 8.46 6.21
C PRO A 90 -7.87 7.32 5.60
N TYR A 91 -7.20 6.33 5.05
CA TYR A 91 -7.76 5.11 4.49
C TYR A 91 -6.77 3.96 4.70
N THR A 92 -7.28 2.74 4.64
CA THR A 92 -6.49 1.52 4.79
C THR A 92 -6.81 0.53 3.68
N SER A 93 -6.07 -0.56 3.65
CA SER A 93 -6.32 -1.68 2.77
C SER A 93 -5.89 -2.96 3.48
N THR A 94 -5.94 -4.08 2.77
CA THR A 94 -5.40 -5.35 3.23
C THR A 94 -4.89 -6.13 2.03
N ILE A 95 -4.19 -7.23 2.28
CA ILE A 95 -3.60 -8.04 1.24
C ILE A 95 -4.53 -9.22 0.93
N VAL A 96 -4.81 -9.40 -0.33
CA VAL A 96 -5.69 -10.45 -0.87
C VAL A 96 -5.02 -11.13 -2.07
N PHE A 97 -5.69 -12.14 -2.62
CA PHE A 97 -5.24 -12.82 -3.84
C PHE A 97 -6.23 -12.53 -4.97
N LEU A 98 -5.71 -12.12 -6.11
CA LEU A 98 -6.47 -12.07 -7.35
C LEU A 98 -6.08 -13.30 -8.17
N VAL A 99 -7.08 -14.11 -8.55
CA VAL A 99 -6.87 -15.34 -9.31
C VAL A 99 -7.65 -15.31 -10.61
N ARG A 100 -7.29 -16.19 -11.54
CA ARG A 100 -8.03 -16.33 -12.80
C ARG A 100 -9.46 -16.77 -12.53
N LYS A 101 -10.40 -16.38 -13.38
CA LYS A 101 -11.83 -16.72 -13.26
C LYS A 101 -12.02 -18.22 -13.06
N GLY A 102 -12.83 -18.58 -12.08
CA GLY A 102 -13.09 -19.97 -11.72
C GLY A 102 -12.03 -20.59 -10.82
N ASN A 103 -10.97 -19.85 -10.48
CA ASN A 103 -9.90 -20.30 -9.59
C ASN A 103 -9.34 -21.67 -9.98
N PRO A 104 -8.76 -21.82 -11.19
CA PRO A 104 -8.37 -23.15 -11.72
C PRO A 104 -7.28 -23.85 -10.90
N LYS A 105 -6.47 -23.10 -10.13
CA LYS A 105 -5.44 -23.66 -9.26
C LYS A 105 -5.92 -23.95 -7.84
N GLY A 106 -7.19 -23.67 -7.52
CA GLY A 106 -7.76 -23.94 -6.21
C GLY A 106 -7.09 -23.18 -5.07
N ILE A 107 -6.73 -21.93 -5.31
CA ILE A 107 -6.08 -21.06 -4.31
C ILE A 107 -7.11 -20.64 -3.27
N ARG A 108 -6.86 -20.93 -2.00
CA ARG A 108 -7.75 -20.58 -0.88
C ARG A 108 -7.04 -19.82 0.22
N ASP A 109 -5.76 -20.12 0.45
CA ASP A 109 -4.97 -19.53 1.52
C ASP A 109 -3.49 -19.49 1.12
N TRP A 110 -2.64 -18.96 1.97
CA TRP A 110 -1.21 -18.77 1.72
C TRP A 110 -0.46 -20.07 1.42
N ASP A 111 -0.85 -21.18 2.04
CA ASP A 111 -0.22 -22.49 1.80
C ASP A 111 -0.45 -23.01 0.37
N ASP A 112 -1.51 -22.59 -0.29
CA ASP A 112 -1.75 -22.93 -1.70
C ASP A 112 -0.76 -22.26 -2.64
N LEU A 113 -0.13 -21.17 -2.23
CA LEU A 113 0.83 -20.42 -3.05
C LEU A 113 2.19 -21.15 -3.15
N VAL A 114 2.49 -22.08 -2.25
CA VAL A 114 3.75 -22.83 -2.24
C VAL A 114 3.63 -24.19 -2.96
N LYS A 115 2.45 -24.53 -3.46
CA LYS A 115 2.24 -25.78 -4.20
C LYS A 115 3.02 -25.78 -5.52
N PRO A 116 3.54 -26.94 -5.95
CA PRO A 116 4.21 -27.06 -7.25
C PRO A 116 3.29 -26.61 -8.40
N GLY A 117 3.85 -25.87 -9.33
CA GLY A 117 3.13 -25.39 -10.52
C GLY A 117 2.25 -24.17 -10.33
N VAL A 118 2.26 -23.56 -9.15
CA VAL A 118 1.58 -22.27 -8.91
C VAL A 118 2.56 -21.15 -9.19
N SER A 119 2.19 -20.26 -10.13
CA SER A 119 2.98 -19.08 -10.49
C SER A 119 2.42 -17.84 -9.81
N VAL A 120 3.22 -17.24 -8.95
CA VAL A 120 2.86 -16.07 -8.13
C VAL A 120 3.47 -14.80 -8.71
N ILE A 121 2.68 -13.74 -8.76
CA ILE A 121 3.13 -12.38 -9.11
C ILE A 121 3.01 -11.51 -7.87
N THR A 122 4.09 -10.81 -7.54
CA THR A 122 4.13 -9.82 -6.45
C THR A 122 5.25 -8.82 -6.74
N PRO A 123 5.13 -7.56 -6.33
CA PRO A 123 6.22 -6.61 -6.54
C PRO A 123 7.38 -6.85 -5.57
N ASP A 124 8.51 -6.21 -5.85
CA ASP A 124 9.74 -6.34 -5.07
C ASP A 124 9.70 -5.46 -3.82
N PRO A 125 9.82 -6.02 -2.61
CA PRO A 125 9.88 -5.25 -1.38
C PRO A 125 11.03 -4.22 -1.31
N LYS A 126 12.10 -4.41 -2.09
CA LYS A 126 13.23 -3.48 -2.11
C LYS A 126 12.93 -2.18 -2.84
N SER A 127 11.90 -2.16 -3.68
CA SER A 127 11.50 -0.97 -4.46
C SER A 127 10.04 -0.57 -4.26
N SER A 128 9.19 -1.50 -3.83
CA SER A 128 7.75 -1.28 -3.65
C SER A 128 7.35 -1.33 -2.19
N GLY A 129 6.81 -0.24 -1.67
CA GLY A 129 6.24 -0.22 -0.32
C GLY A 129 5.04 -1.15 -0.19
N GLY A 130 4.23 -1.29 -1.23
CA GLY A 130 3.12 -2.23 -1.25
C GLY A 130 3.57 -3.67 -1.07
N ALA A 131 4.72 -4.03 -1.63
CA ALA A 131 5.30 -5.36 -1.52
C ALA A 131 5.80 -5.69 -0.10
N CYS A 132 6.21 -4.69 0.66
CA CYS A 132 6.55 -4.88 2.08
C CYS A 132 5.35 -5.36 2.87
N TRP A 133 4.18 -4.78 2.62
CA TRP A 133 2.94 -5.23 3.25
C TRP A 133 2.56 -6.64 2.80
N ASN A 134 2.73 -6.99 1.53
CA ASN A 134 2.51 -8.34 1.01
C ASN A 134 3.37 -9.37 1.75
N PHE A 135 4.65 -9.07 1.92
CA PHE A 135 5.60 -9.92 2.65
C PHE A 135 5.16 -10.12 4.10
N LEU A 136 4.82 -9.03 4.80
CA LEU A 136 4.41 -9.10 6.20
C LEU A 136 3.10 -9.85 6.39
N ALA A 137 2.16 -9.78 5.45
CA ALA A 137 0.93 -10.56 5.48
C ALA A 137 1.23 -12.07 5.41
N ALA A 138 2.09 -12.47 4.48
CA ALA A 138 2.52 -13.86 4.35
C ALA A 138 3.28 -14.34 5.60
N TRP A 139 4.17 -13.53 6.12
CA TRP A 139 4.90 -13.83 7.36
C TRP A 139 3.96 -14.02 8.54
N SER A 140 2.94 -13.17 8.67
CA SER A 140 1.92 -13.26 9.72
C SER A 140 1.18 -14.60 9.70
N TRP A 141 0.81 -15.05 8.49
CA TRP A 141 0.18 -16.37 8.35
C TRP A 141 1.12 -17.48 8.78
N GLY A 142 2.38 -17.43 8.36
CA GLY A 142 3.38 -18.44 8.71
C GLY A 142 3.61 -18.51 10.22
N LEU A 143 3.77 -17.39 10.90
CA LEU A 143 3.90 -17.36 12.35
C LEU A 143 2.72 -18.01 13.06
N ASP A 144 1.50 -17.67 12.64
CA ASP A 144 0.29 -18.26 13.21
C ASP A 144 0.22 -19.76 12.97
N HIS A 145 0.45 -20.18 11.71
CA HIS A 145 0.38 -21.58 11.28
C HIS A 145 1.41 -22.46 11.99
N PHE A 146 2.61 -21.95 12.20
CA PHE A 146 3.74 -22.68 12.81
C PHE A 146 3.92 -22.38 14.31
N GLY A 147 2.92 -21.82 14.97
CA GLY A 147 2.95 -21.57 16.42
C GLY A 147 4.07 -20.63 16.87
N GLY A 148 4.42 -19.64 16.06
CA GLY A 148 5.47 -18.67 16.34
C GLY A 148 6.89 -19.13 15.95
N ASN A 149 7.02 -20.27 15.29
CA ASN A 149 8.33 -20.79 14.86
C ASN A 149 8.83 -20.01 13.63
N GLU A 150 9.79 -19.13 13.85
CA GLU A 150 10.36 -18.30 12.79
C GLU A 150 11.20 -19.09 11.77
N ILE A 151 11.82 -20.19 12.17
CA ILE A 151 12.60 -21.03 11.24
C ILE A 151 11.68 -21.67 10.20
N LYS A 152 10.55 -22.23 10.66
CA LYS A 152 9.54 -22.81 9.77
C LYS A 152 8.86 -21.74 8.91
N THR A 153 8.61 -20.57 9.48
CA THR A 153 8.02 -19.44 8.76
C THR A 153 8.96 -18.98 7.64
N ARG A 154 10.25 -18.85 7.92
CA ARG A 154 11.26 -18.52 6.91
C ARG A 154 11.31 -19.56 5.79
N ALA A 155 11.24 -20.84 6.11
CA ALA A 155 11.20 -21.92 5.11
C ALA A 155 9.95 -21.79 4.22
N PHE A 156 8.80 -21.51 4.80
CA PHE A 156 7.57 -21.22 4.06
C PHE A 156 7.76 -20.02 3.12
N MET A 157 8.32 -18.93 3.61
CA MET A 157 8.57 -17.72 2.79
C MET A 157 9.52 -18.01 1.63
N THR A 158 10.54 -18.82 1.85
CA THR A 158 11.46 -19.27 0.79
C THR A 158 10.70 -20.05 -0.29
N ASP A 159 9.84 -20.97 0.10
CA ASP A 159 9.00 -21.74 -0.84
C ASP A 159 8.03 -20.85 -1.61
N LEU A 160 7.44 -19.84 -0.94
CA LEU A 160 6.58 -18.85 -1.58
C LEU A 160 7.34 -18.08 -2.67
N TYR A 161 8.49 -17.54 -2.34
CA TYR A 161 9.28 -16.72 -3.28
C TYR A 161 9.93 -17.56 -4.39
N ARG A 162 10.12 -18.86 -4.21
CA ARG A 162 10.47 -19.77 -5.33
C ARG A 162 9.38 -19.81 -6.39
N ASN A 163 8.14 -19.69 -5.99
CA ASN A 163 7.00 -19.69 -6.91
C ASN A 163 6.73 -18.31 -7.53
N VAL A 164 7.40 -17.26 -7.08
CA VAL A 164 7.30 -15.93 -7.65
C VAL A 164 8.06 -15.90 -8.98
N THR A 165 7.32 -15.83 -10.08
CA THR A 165 7.90 -15.87 -11.43
C THR A 165 8.21 -14.47 -11.99
N VAL A 166 7.50 -13.45 -11.54
CA VAL A 166 7.78 -12.05 -11.87
C VAL A 166 7.67 -11.20 -10.61
N MET A 167 8.67 -10.38 -10.38
CA MET A 167 8.74 -9.47 -9.25
C MET A 167 9.00 -8.06 -9.78
N ASP A 168 7.90 -7.36 -10.08
CA ASP A 168 7.95 -6.01 -10.66
C ASP A 168 8.45 -4.98 -9.64
N SER A 169 8.88 -3.82 -10.12
CA SER A 169 9.39 -2.75 -9.27
C SER A 169 8.32 -2.04 -8.44
N GLY A 170 7.05 -2.15 -8.82
CA GLY A 170 5.94 -1.51 -8.14
C GLY A 170 4.63 -2.30 -8.25
N ALA A 171 3.67 -1.94 -7.40
CA ALA A 171 2.40 -2.64 -7.29
C ALA A 171 1.57 -2.61 -8.59
N ARG A 172 1.46 -1.44 -9.23
CA ARG A 172 0.70 -1.32 -10.49
C ARG A 172 1.39 -2.10 -11.61
N GLY A 173 2.72 -2.17 -11.63
CA GLY A 173 3.47 -3.00 -12.57
C GLY A 173 3.11 -4.48 -12.43
N SER A 174 2.99 -4.99 -11.21
CA SER A 174 2.57 -6.38 -10.96
C SER A 174 1.12 -6.62 -11.38
N THR A 175 0.23 -5.65 -11.15
CA THR A 175 -1.14 -5.71 -11.64
C THR A 175 -1.16 -5.81 -13.17
N THR A 176 -0.39 -4.97 -13.86
CA THR A 176 -0.27 -5.00 -15.33
C THR A 176 0.26 -6.34 -15.83
N THR A 177 1.30 -6.87 -15.20
CA THR A 177 1.87 -8.18 -15.54
C THR A 177 0.82 -9.28 -15.43
N PHE A 178 0.07 -9.32 -14.35
CA PHE A 178 -0.96 -10.34 -14.12
C PHE A 178 -2.20 -10.12 -14.98
N VAL A 179 -2.77 -8.92 -14.96
CA VAL A 179 -4.08 -8.60 -15.56
C VAL A 179 -3.98 -8.42 -17.07
N GLU A 180 -3.07 -7.56 -17.52
CA GLU A 180 -2.98 -7.19 -18.94
C GLU A 180 -2.09 -8.16 -19.74
N ASN A 181 -0.96 -8.58 -19.16
CA ASN A 181 -0.02 -9.46 -19.83
C ASN A 181 -0.33 -10.95 -19.64
N GLY A 182 -1.31 -11.29 -18.82
CA GLY A 182 -1.79 -12.67 -18.64
C GLY A 182 -0.78 -13.61 -18.01
N GLN A 183 0.19 -13.09 -17.26
CA GLN A 183 1.23 -13.89 -16.60
C GLN A 183 0.79 -14.26 -15.17
N GLY A 184 1.15 -15.48 -14.75
CA GLY A 184 0.92 -15.98 -13.41
C GLY A 184 -0.46 -16.55 -13.16
N ASP A 185 -0.59 -17.30 -12.09
CA ASP A 185 -1.83 -17.91 -11.61
C ASP A 185 -2.50 -17.08 -10.53
N VAL A 186 -1.71 -16.38 -9.73
CA VAL A 186 -2.17 -15.57 -8.61
C VAL A 186 -1.35 -14.30 -8.48
N LEU A 187 -2.04 -13.19 -8.24
CA LEU A 187 -1.44 -11.92 -7.87
C LEU A 187 -1.67 -11.70 -6.39
N ILE A 188 -0.59 -11.54 -5.63
CA ILE A 188 -0.67 -11.02 -4.26
C ILE A 188 -0.85 -9.52 -4.39
N ALA A 189 -2.01 -9.02 -4.02
CA ALA A 189 -2.39 -7.63 -4.25
C ALA A 189 -3.01 -7.00 -3.02
N TRP A 190 -2.94 -5.68 -2.97
CA TRP A 190 -3.81 -4.92 -2.08
C TRP A 190 -5.26 -5.05 -2.54
N GLU A 191 -6.17 -5.07 -1.59
CA GLU A 191 -7.62 -5.20 -1.84
C GLU A 191 -8.13 -4.17 -2.85
N ASN A 192 -7.69 -2.92 -2.73
CA ASN A 192 -8.09 -1.85 -3.67
C ASN A 192 -7.64 -2.13 -5.11
N GLU A 193 -6.45 -2.69 -5.33
CA GLU A 193 -5.96 -3.07 -6.65
C GLU A 193 -6.76 -4.26 -7.22
N ALA A 194 -7.08 -5.24 -6.39
CA ALA A 194 -7.90 -6.37 -6.80
C ALA A 194 -9.30 -5.92 -7.19
N LEU A 195 -9.93 -5.07 -6.38
CA LEU A 195 -11.26 -4.52 -6.67
C LEU A 195 -11.24 -3.65 -7.93
N TYR A 196 -10.22 -2.83 -8.11
CA TYR A 196 -10.01 -2.05 -9.34
C TYR A 196 -9.92 -2.95 -10.57
N SER A 197 -9.13 -4.01 -10.51
CA SER A 197 -8.94 -4.95 -11.62
C SER A 197 -10.23 -5.67 -11.98
N MET A 198 -11.01 -6.08 -10.97
CA MET A 198 -12.30 -6.75 -11.19
C MET A 198 -13.34 -5.81 -11.81
N ARG A 199 -13.29 -4.53 -11.47
CA ARG A 199 -14.18 -3.51 -12.06
C ARG A 199 -13.81 -3.19 -13.50
N GLU A 200 -12.51 -3.03 -13.79
CA GLU A 200 -12.03 -2.69 -15.13
C GLU A 200 -12.08 -3.87 -16.11
N TYR A 201 -11.98 -5.09 -15.60
CA TYR A 201 -11.99 -6.32 -16.39
C TYR A 201 -13.04 -7.31 -15.85
N PRO A 202 -14.35 -7.01 -16.05
CA PRO A 202 -15.42 -7.87 -15.53
C PRO A 202 -15.29 -9.32 -16.02
N ASP A 203 -15.64 -10.27 -15.15
CA ASP A 203 -15.66 -11.72 -15.44
C ASP A 203 -14.30 -12.34 -15.85
N LYS A 204 -13.20 -11.72 -15.49
CA LYS A 204 -11.85 -12.25 -15.79
C LYS A 204 -11.15 -12.82 -14.56
N PHE A 205 -11.53 -12.40 -13.37
CA PHE A 205 -10.83 -12.72 -12.13
C PHE A 205 -11.81 -13.04 -11.02
N ASP A 206 -11.32 -13.79 -10.03
CA ASP A 206 -11.98 -13.99 -8.75
C ASP A 206 -11.09 -13.45 -7.63
N LEU A 207 -11.72 -12.91 -6.58
CA LEU A 207 -11.05 -12.45 -5.38
C LEU A 207 -11.02 -13.57 -4.35
N VAL A 208 -9.84 -13.84 -3.79
CA VAL A 208 -9.67 -14.78 -2.68
C VAL A 208 -9.13 -14.02 -1.48
N VAL A 209 -9.85 -14.08 -0.38
CA VAL A 209 -9.43 -13.47 0.88
C VAL A 209 -8.76 -14.55 1.73
N PRO A 210 -7.48 -14.40 2.11
CA PRO A 210 -6.80 -15.38 2.93
C PRO A 210 -7.34 -15.38 4.37
N SER A 211 -7.03 -16.43 5.14
CA SER A 211 -7.46 -16.55 6.54
C SER A 211 -6.87 -15.47 7.43
N ILE A 212 -5.64 -15.08 7.16
CA ILE A 212 -4.90 -14.03 7.88
C ILE A 212 -4.29 -13.08 6.85
N SER A 213 -4.35 -11.81 7.13
CA SER A 213 -3.69 -10.77 6.36
C SER A 213 -3.16 -9.68 7.31
N ILE A 214 -2.83 -8.53 6.79
CA ILE A 214 -2.34 -7.39 7.55
C ILE A 214 -3.16 -6.15 7.22
N LEU A 215 -3.37 -5.29 8.23
CA LEU A 215 -3.95 -3.97 7.99
C LEU A 215 -2.88 -3.07 7.38
N ALA A 216 -3.00 -2.81 6.09
CA ALA A 216 -2.12 -1.91 5.38
C ALA A 216 -2.55 -0.46 5.62
N GLN A 217 -1.65 0.34 6.19
CA GLN A 217 -1.93 1.71 6.63
C GLN A 217 -1.05 2.69 5.86
N PRO A 218 -1.50 3.19 4.69
CA PRO A 218 -0.82 4.29 4.02
C PRO A 218 -0.78 5.52 4.89
N SER A 219 0.29 6.29 4.77
CA SER A 219 0.53 7.45 5.62
C SER A 219 0.60 8.74 4.80
N VAL A 220 0.04 9.81 5.35
CA VAL A 220 0.06 11.13 4.72
C VAL A 220 0.78 12.13 5.62
N ALA A 221 1.50 13.06 5.02
CA ALA A 221 2.20 14.10 5.76
C ALA A 221 2.39 15.35 4.91
N VAL A 222 2.38 16.50 5.57
CA VAL A 222 2.82 17.76 4.96
C VAL A 222 4.35 17.75 4.93
N VAL A 223 4.93 18.10 3.80
CA VAL A 223 6.38 18.31 3.69
C VAL A 223 6.67 19.74 4.17
N ASP A 224 6.71 19.90 5.48
CA ASP A 224 6.66 21.20 6.18
C ASP A 224 7.65 22.22 5.64
N ARG A 225 8.89 21.82 5.47
CA ARG A 225 9.96 22.73 5.05
C ARG A 225 9.74 23.26 3.63
N LEU A 226 9.29 22.39 2.73
CA LEU A 226 9.05 22.77 1.34
C LEU A 226 7.75 23.59 1.21
N ALA A 227 6.70 23.17 1.90
CA ALA A 227 5.43 23.90 1.93
C ALA A 227 5.61 25.31 2.52
N ARG A 228 6.38 25.42 3.61
CA ARG A 228 6.68 26.72 4.25
C ARG A 228 7.39 27.67 3.32
N ARG A 229 8.41 27.21 2.60
CA ARG A 229 9.15 28.03 1.64
C ARG A 229 8.28 28.63 0.55
N LYS A 230 7.19 27.97 0.21
CA LYS A 230 6.24 28.40 -0.83
C LYS A 230 5.03 29.13 -0.28
N GLY A 231 4.89 29.21 1.05
CA GLY A 231 3.70 29.78 1.69
C GLY A 231 2.47 28.89 1.53
N HIS A 232 2.65 27.58 1.41
CA HIS A 232 1.58 26.60 1.13
C HIS A 232 1.16 25.79 2.36
N GLU A 233 1.68 26.06 3.55
CA GLU A 233 1.45 25.24 4.75
C GLU A 233 -0.02 25.03 5.07
N GLU A 234 -0.80 26.11 5.06
CA GLU A 234 -2.23 26.04 5.38
C GLU A 234 -3.01 25.21 4.35
N ALA A 235 -2.77 25.44 3.07
CA ALA A 235 -3.42 24.70 1.99
C ALA A 235 -3.01 23.23 1.99
N ALA A 236 -1.74 22.93 2.27
CA ALA A 236 -1.23 21.56 2.38
C ALA A 236 -1.87 20.80 3.54
N HIS A 237 -1.97 21.45 4.70
CA HIS A 237 -2.67 20.86 5.85
C HIS A 237 -4.14 20.61 5.54
N GLU A 238 -4.83 21.57 4.95
CA GLU A 238 -6.25 21.44 4.59
C GLU A 238 -6.47 20.32 3.55
N TYR A 239 -5.57 20.18 2.59
CA TYR A 239 -5.62 19.13 1.59
C TYR A 239 -5.62 17.73 2.24
N LEU A 240 -4.78 17.52 3.24
CA LEU A 240 -4.71 16.25 3.96
C LEU A 240 -5.86 16.10 4.96
N ALA A 241 -6.24 17.17 5.66
CA ALA A 241 -7.35 17.14 6.62
C ALA A 241 -8.68 16.78 5.93
N TYR A 242 -8.91 17.29 4.73
CA TYR A 242 -10.15 17.04 3.99
C TYR A 242 -10.29 15.59 3.51
N LEU A 243 -9.19 14.81 3.49
CA LEU A 243 -9.26 13.36 3.27
C LEU A 243 -10.10 12.63 4.33
N TYR A 244 -10.28 13.23 5.49
CA TYR A 244 -11.10 12.68 6.59
C TYR A 244 -12.55 13.15 6.56
N SER A 245 -12.94 14.02 5.63
CA SER A 245 -14.33 14.43 5.46
C SER A 245 -15.21 13.25 5.02
N ASP A 246 -16.51 13.32 5.30
CA ASP A 246 -17.43 12.27 4.91
C ASP A 246 -17.40 12.03 3.39
N GLU A 247 -17.35 13.10 2.58
CA GLU A 247 -17.28 13.00 1.13
C GLU A 247 -16.03 12.29 0.64
N ALA A 248 -14.86 12.63 1.22
CA ALA A 248 -13.60 12.00 0.86
C ALA A 248 -13.52 10.56 1.33
N GLN A 249 -14.06 10.25 2.50
CA GLN A 249 -14.13 8.88 3.04
C GLN A 249 -15.02 7.98 2.17
N GLU A 250 -16.15 8.50 1.70
CA GLU A 250 -16.99 7.76 0.74
C GLU A 250 -16.27 7.56 -0.59
N LEU A 251 -15.54 8.57 -1.06
CA LEU A 251 -14.75 8.47 -2.28
C LEU A 251 -13.65 7.40 -2.16
N ALA A 252 -12.98 7.33 -1.01
CA ALA A 252 -12.00 6.28 -0.72
C ALA A 252 -12.63 4.89 -0.83
N ALA A 253 -13.80 4.69 -0.21
CA ALA A 253 -14.54 3.42 -0.26
C ALA A 253 -14.94 3.04 -1.70
N LYS A 254 -15.40 3.99 -2.48
CA LYS A 254 -15.76 3.79 -3.90
C LYS A 254 -14.56 3.38 -4.75
N ASN A 255 -13.36 3.80 -4.36
CA ASN A 255 -12.10 3.43 -5.01
C ASN A 255 -11.45 2.17 -4.39
N GLY A 256 -12.17 1.45 -3.54
CA GLY A 256 -11.73 0.19 -2.99
C GLY A 256 -10.81 0.29 -1.78
N PHE A 257 -10.56 1.49 -1.27
CA PHE A 257 -9.85 1.69 -0.01
C PHE A 257 -10.83 1.67 1.16
N ARG A 258 -10.42 1.06 2.27
CA ARG A 258 -11.21 1.05 3.49
C ARG A 258 -11.13 2.42 4.15
N PRO A 259 -12.24 3.17 4.26
CA PRO A 259 -12.20 4.46 4.95
C PRO A 259 -11.88 4.26 6.43
N SER A 260 -11.14 5.21 7.01
CA SER A 260 -10.81 5.16 8.44
C SER A 260 -12.00 5.48 9.33
N ASN A 261 -13.02 6.15 8.79
CA ASN A 261 -14.29 6.42 9.49
C ASN A 261 -15.09 5.11 9.60
N PRO A 262 -15.32 4.58 10.82
CA PRO A 262 -15.99 3.29 10.98
C PRO A 262 -17.45 3.29 10.54
N ASP A 263 -18.14 4.42 10.62
CA ASP A 263 -19.54 4.51 10.18
C ASP A 263 -19.65 4.40 8.66
N ILE A 264 -18.75 5.04 7.95
CA ILE A 264 -18.70 4.97 6.48
C ILE A 264 -18.23 3.59 6.04
N LEU A 265 -17.24 3.01 6.71
CA LEU A 265 -16.79 1.64 6.43
C LEU A 265 -17.95 0.65 6.53
N ARG A 266 -18.80 0.76 7.54
CA ARG A 266 -19.98 -0.11 7.71
C ARG A 266 -20.97 0.01 6.55
N ARG A 267 -21.14 1.19 5.97
CA ARG A 267 -22.00 1.38 4.79
C ARG A 267 -21.52 0.62 3.55
N TYR A 268 -20.24 0.32 3.49
CA TYR A 268 -19.60 -0.38 2.38
C TYR A 268 -19.17 -1.81 2.74
N ALA A 269 -19.77 -2.39 3.79
CA ALA A 269 -19.45 -3.74 4.27
C ALA A 269 -19.60 -4.84 3.21
N ASP A 270 -20.45 -4.62 2.20
CA ASP A 270 -20.61 -5.55 1.08
C ASP A 270 -19.38 -5.59 0.16
N ARG A 271 -18.56 -4.56 0.21
CA ARG A 271 -17.38 -4.42 -0.65
C ARG A 271 -16.13 -5.00 -0.02
N PHE A 272 -16.06 -5.04 1.32
CA PHE A 272 -14.88 -5.41 2.07
C PHE A 272 -15.17 -6.61 2.97
N ASP A 273 -14.25 -7.57 3.03
CA ASP A 273 -14.33 -8.66 4.01
C ASP A 273 -13.84 -8.14 5.37
N LEU A 274 -14.77 -7.80 6.23
CA LEU A 274 -14.48 -7.29 7.57
C LEU A 274 -14.22 -8.41 8.60
N LYS A 275 -14.30 -9.68 8.18
CA LYS A 275 -14.11 -10.85 9.06
C LYS A 275 -12.71 -11.42 9.00
N VAL A 276 -11.90 -11.05 8.00
CA VAL A 276 -10.53 -11.53 7.89
C VAL A 276 -9.72 -11.11 9.12
N LYS A 277 -8.92 -12.04 9.65
CA LYS A 277 -8.02 -11.74 10.76
C LYS A 277 -6.85 -10.90 10.26
N LEU A 278 -6.72 -9.68 10.79
CA LEU A 278 -5.68 -8.74 10.40
C LEU A 278 -4.66 -8.58 11.53
N THR A 279 -3.39 -8.78 11.20
CA THR A 279 -2.27 -8.31 12.01
C THR A 279 -2.05 -6.83 11.72
N LYS A 280 -1.26 -6.17 12.57
CA LYS A 280 -0.93 -4.75 12.44
C LYS A 280 0.59 -4.58 12.48
N ILE A 281 1.07 -3.48 11.93
CA ILE A 281 2.50 -3.17 11.99
C ILE A 281 3.02 -3.07 13.42
N SER A 282 2.16 -2.68 14.38
CA SER A 282 2.51 -2.68 15.79
C SER A 282 2.86 -4.07 16.34
N ASP A 283 2.31 -5.14 15.77
CA ASP A 283 2.66 -6.51 16.12
C ASP A 283 4.11 -6.86 15.76
N PHE A 284 4.71 -6.10 14.86
CA PHE A 284 6.12 -6.21 14.44
C PHE A 284 7.03 -5.19 15.13
N GLY A 285 6.51 -4.46 16.12
CA GLY A 285 7.26 -3.40 16.80
C GLY A 285 7.29 -2.06 16.05
N GLY A 286 6.41 -1.88 15.07
CA GLY A 286 6.40 -0.70 14.20
C GLY A 286 7.29 -0.85 12.97
N TRP A 287 7.23 0.12 12.05
CA TRP A 287 7.99 0.06 10.80
C TRP A 287 9.49 0.08 10.98
N GLU A 288 10.00 0.81 11.97
CA GLU A 288 11.44 0.88 12.18
C GLU A 288 12.01 -0.49 12.53
N ALA A 289 11.39 -1.19 13.49
CA ALA A 289 11.77 -2.55 13.87
C ALA A 289 11.55 -3.55 12.72
N ALA A 290 10.42 -3.47 12.03
CA ALA A 290 10.11 -4.35 10.91
C ALA A 290 11.09 -4.17 9.75
N TYR A 291 11.43 -2.94 9.43
CA TYR A 291 12.34 -2.66 8.32
C TYR A 291 13.75 -3.17 8.58
N VAL A 292 14.25 -2.99 9.81
CA VAL A 292 15.56 -3.53 10.24
C VAL A 292 15.59 -5.05 10.18
N LYS A 293 14.51 -5.69 10.61
CA LYS A 293 14.43 -7.16 10.64
C LYS A 293 14.30 -7.77 9.24
N PHE A 294 13.49 -7.17 8.37
CA PHE A 294 13.06 -7.79 7.13
C PHE A 294 13.63 -7.17 5.86
N PHE A 295 13.76 -5.85 5.76
CA PHE A 295 13.91 -5.17 4.47
C PHE A 295 15.19 -4.36 4.29
N ASN A 296 15.94 -4.07 5.34
CA ASN A 296 17.26 -3.45 5.19
C ASN A 296 18.18 -4.35 4.37
N ASP A 297 19.24 -3.79 3.82
CA ASP A 297 20.23 -4.54 3.10
C ASP A 297 20.79 -5.66 3.98
N ASP A 298 20.91 -6.86 3.41
CA ASP A 298 21.32 -8.09 4.07
C ASP A 298 20.41 -8.56 5.21
N ALA A 299 19.20 -8.00 5.31
CA ALA A 299 18.19 -8.46 6.25
C ALA A 299 17.44 -9.71 5.73
N LEU A 300 16.37 -10.11 6.39
CA LEU A 300 15.75 -11.41 6.18
C LEU A 300 15.23 -11.62 4.75
N PHE A 301 14.65 -10.58 4.11
CA PHE A 301 14.20 -10.71 2.72
C PHE A 301 15.36 -11.05 1.78
N ASP A 302 16.48 -10.36 1.90
CA ASP A 302 17.67 -10.63 1.08
C ASP A 302 18.21 -12.05 1.33
N LYS A 303 18.17 -12.52 2.58
CA LYS A 303 18.57 -13.90 2.93
C LYS A 303 17.63 -14.94 2.34
N ILE A 304 16.33 -14.68 2.37
CA ILE A 304 15.34 -15.55 1.73
C ILE A 304 15.59 -15.64 0.23
N MET A 305 15.84 -14.50 -0.42
CA MET A 305 16.13 -14.47 -1.85
C MET A 305 17.45 -15.18 -2.19
N ALA A 306 18.45 -15.09 -1.33
CA ALA A 306 19.69 -15.87 -1.47
C ALA A 306 19.40 -17.38 -1.39
N ASP A 307 18.56 -17.82 -0.46
CA ASP A 307 18.13 -19.21 -0.35
C ASP A 307 17.38 -19.68 -1.61
N VAL A 308 16.50 -18.83 -2.15
CA VAL A 308 15.77 -19.11 -3.41
C VAL A 308 16.74 -19.28 -4.59
N ASN A 309 17.74 -18.43 -4.69
CA ASN A 309 18.68 -18.40 -5.81
C ASN A 309 19.85 -19.39 -5.64
N GLY A 310 20.11 -19.86 -4.42
CA GLY A 310 21.24 -20.75 -4.09
C GLY A 310 20.96 -22.22 -4.31
N ASP A 311 19.71 -22.62 -4.51
CA ASP A 311 19.29 -23.99 -4.75
C ASP A 311 19.28 -24.33 -6.26
N VAL A 312 20.37 -24.02 -6.95
CA VAL A 312 20.61 -24.40 -8.35
C VAL A 312 21.65 -25.51 -8.42
#